data_53cf6cf2149bb4b5a5d644ca2b543259
#
_entry.id   53cf6cf2149bb4b5a5d644ca2b543259
#
_cell.length_a   1.000
_cell.length_b   1.000
_cell.length_c   1.000
_cell.angle_alpha   90.00
_cell.angle_beta   90.00
_cell.angle_gamma   90.00
#
_symmetry.space_group_name_H-M   'P 1'
#
loop_
_entity.id
_entity.type
_entity.pdbx_description
1 polymer ?
#
loop_
_entity_poly.entity_id
_entity_poly.type
_entity_poly.pdbx_seq_one_letter_code
_entity_poly.pdbx_strand_id
1 'polypeptide(L)'
;IDILCVGEVLVDFIGHQEGVLINETRDYHRYLGGSPTNVAMNSTRLGLNTIMVATVGNDGFGSYITERLSSVGVNTNHLNVLENKSTSVIFVSRSEGTPDFIPYRSADCCIYEEQISSEILSNTKIFHTTCFALSKNPAQKTILKKAQEAHDLGCKLSIDLNYAKKLWKSQKKAFKVIKTYCQFNPLIKISEDDMLRLFEKELPHEEIFEFFHHQGVDTVCLTLGSKGVKLSQKGKEVIQMPAIKIDKVMDSTG
;
A
#
# COMPACT_ATOMS: atom_id res chain seq x y z
N ILE A 1 -8.36 14.52 11.33
CA ILE A 1 -8.17 13.24 10.60
C ILE A 1 -6.92 12.59 11.15
N ASP A 2 -7.03 11.33 11.62
CA ASP A 2 -5.86 10.62 12.15
C ASP A 2 -5.01 10.07 11.01
N ILE A 3 -5.65 9.44 10.01
CA ILE A 3 -4.96 8.89 8.85
C ILE A 3 -5.73 9.22 7.56
N LEU A 4 -5.04 9.81 6.60
CA LEU A 4 -5.49 9.96 5.21
C LEU A 4 -4.78 8.91 4.37
N CYS A 5 -5.50 7.86 3.97
CA CYS A 5 -4.99 6.81 3.10
C CYS A 5 -5.23 7.21 1.64
N VAL A 6 -4.16 7.32 0.85
CA VAL A 6 -4.22 7.74 -0.56
C VAL A 6 -3.57 6.66 -1.42
N GLY A 7 -4.35 6.00 -2.26
CA GLY A 7 -3.76 4.97 -3.11
C GLY A 7 -4.78 4.04 -3.75
N GLU A 8 -4.30 2.84 -4.10
CA GLU A 8 -5.10 1.84 -4.77
C GLU A 8 -6.20 1.27 -3.88
N VAL A 9 -7.38 1.15 -4.45
CA VAL A 9 -8.47 0.29 -4.02
C VAL A 9 -8.86 -0.60 -5.18
N LEU A 10 -9.05 -1.86 -4.93
CA LEU A 10 -9.29 -2.85 -5.97
C LEU A 10 -9.98 -4.11 -5.43
N VAL A 11 -10.31 -5.02 -6.30
CA VAL A 11 -10.82 -6.33 -5.93
C VAL A 11 -9.74 -7.37 -6.18
N ASP A 12 -9.40 -8.13 -5.14
CA ASP A 12 -8.55 -9.31 -5.26
C ASP A 12 -9.42 -10.55 -5.53
N PHE A 13 -9.13 -11.25 -6.61
CA PHE A 13 -9.62 -12.58 -6.90
C PHE A 13 -8.55 -13.59 -6.53
N ILE A 14 -8.68 -14.19 -5.35
CA ILE A 14 -7.72 -15.16 -4.82
C ILE A 14 -8.15 -16.57 -5.18
N GLY A 15 -7.25 -17.33 -5.80
CA GLY A 15 -7.50 -18.70 -6.20
C GLY A 15 -7.85 -19.62 -5.03
N HIS A 16 -8.73 -20.57 -5.28
CA HIS A 16 -9.16 -21.55 -4.28
C HIS A 16 -8.20 -22.73 -4.16
N GLN A 17 -7.62 -23.15 -5.30
CA GLN A 17 -6.69 -24.27 -5.35
C GLN A 17 -5.35 -23.84 -4.77
N GLU A 18 -4.87 -24.62 -3.79
CA GLU A 18 -3.54 -24.44 -3.17
C GLU A 18 -2.45 -25.13 -4.00
N GLY A 19 -1.26 -24.53 -4.04
CA GLY A 19 -0.08 -25.12 -4.69
C GLY A 19 -0.09 -25.07 -6.22
N VAL A 20 -1.07 -24.41 -6.86
CA VAL A 20 -1.16 -24.36 -8.32
C VAL A 20 -0.78 -22.99 -8.88
N LEU A 21 -0.30 -22.96 -10.11
CA LEU A 21 -0.02 -21.73 -10.85
C LEU A 21 -1.31 -21.05 -11.31
N ILE A 22 -1.21 -19.78 -11.68
CA ILE A 22 -2.37 -18.98 -12.06
C ILE A 22 -3.08 -19.48 -13.33
N ASN A 23 -2.34 -20.11 -14.26
CA ASN A 23 -2.90 -20.74 -15.45
C ASN A 23 -3.67 -22.04 -15.17
N GLU A 24 -3.50 -22.61 -13.99
CA GLU A 24 -4.18 -23.84 -13.53
C GLU A 24 -5.32 -23.54 -12.54
N THR A 25 -5.35 -22.30 -12.01
CA THR A 25 -6.39 -21.86 -11.07
C THR A 25 -7.73 -21.73 -11.79
N ARG A 26 -8.76 -22.42 -11.29
CA ARG A 26 -10.09 -22.49 -11.92
C ARG A 26 -11.13 -21.63 -11.23
N ASP A 27 -11.05 -21.56 -9.87
CA ASP A 27 -12.04 -20.90 -9.04
C ASP A 27 -11.39 -19.81 -8.21
N TYR A 28 -12.09 -18.68 -8.07
CA TYR A 28 -11.58 -17.52 -7.36
C TYR A 28 -12.61 -17.00 -6.37
N HIS A 29 -12.16 -16.62 -5.17
CA HIS A 29 -12.93 -15.84 -4.21
C HIS A 29 -12.60 -14.36 -4.33
N ARG A 30 -13.64 -13.54 -4.20
CA ARG A 30 -13.54 -12.10 -4.23
C ARG A 30 -13.25 -11.52 -2.84
N TYR A 31 -12.22 -10.71 -2.75
CA TYR A 31 -11.85 -9.95 -1.55
C TYR A 31 -11.70 -8.46 -1.88
N LEU A 32 -11.88 -7.62 -0.86
CA LEU A 32 -11.50 -6.22 -0.97
C LEU A 32 -9.97 -6.12 -0.82
N GLY A 33 -9.32 -5.52 -1.82
CA GLY A 33 -7.87 -5.41 -1.90
C GLY A 33 -7.36 -3.98 -1.93
N GLY A 34 -6.05 -3.87 -1.90
CA GLY A 34 -5.31 -2.61 -1.83
C GLY A 34 -4.69 -2.38 -0.45
N SER A 35 -3.37 -2.21 -0.38
CA SER A 35 -2.68 -2.00 0.90
C SER A 35 -3.17 -0.73 1.64
N PRO A 36 -3.38 0.45 1.00
CA PRO A 36 -3.94 1.61 1.69
C PRO A 36 -5.36 1.36 2.19
N THR A 37 -6.13 0.53 1.47
CA THR A 37 -7.49 0.13 1.86
C THR A 37 -7.47 -0.69 3.15
N ASN A 38 -6.55 -1.65 3.25
CA ASN A 38 -6.37 -2.46 4.45
C ASN A 38 -5.95 -1.61 5.65
N VAL A 39 -5.05 -0.64 5.44
CA VAL A 39 -4.67 0.33 6.48
C VAL A 39 -5.87 1.16 6.90
N ALA A 40 -6.66 1.70 5.97
CA ALA A 40 -7.84 2.49 6.29
C ALA A 40 -8.86 1.70 7.12
N MET A 41 -9.20 0.49 6.69
CA MET A 41 -10.17 -0.34 7.39
C MET A 41 -9.71 -0.74 8.79
N ASN A 42 -8.46 -1.19 8.93
CA ASN A 42 -7.95 -1.66 10.21
C ASN A 42 -7.73 -0.50 11.19
N SER A 43 -7.27 0.64 10.72
CA SER A 43 -7.16 1.86 11.54
C SER A 43 -8.53 2.32 12.04
N THR A 44 -9.56 2.28 11.20
CA THR A 44 -10.94 2.61 11.61
C THR A 44 -11.47 1.62 12.65
N ARG A 45 -11.22 0.31 12.49
CA ARG A 45 -11.57 -0.71 13.51
C ARG A 45 -10.87 -0.49 14.85
N LEU A 46 -9.68 0.13 14.84
CA LEU A 46 -8.95 0.54 16.04
C LEU A 46 -9.44 1.88 16.62
N GLY A 47 -10.50 2.47 16.07
CA GLY A 47 -11.10 3.71 16.58
C GLY A 47 -10.48 5.00 16.03
N LEU A 48 -9.64 4.92 14.99
CA LEU A 48 -9.06 6.11 14.36
C LEU A 48 -10.01 6.73 13.33
N ASN A 49 -9.99 8.06 13.22
CA ASN A 49 -10.71 8.79 12.18
C ASN A 49 -9.92 8.71 10.87
N THR A 50 -10.41 7.87 9.93
CA THR A 50 -9.70 7.53 8.70
C THR A 50 -10.50 7.95 7.47
N ILE A 51 -9.81 8.57 6.50
CA ILE A 51 -10.35 8.89 5.18
C ILE A 51 -9.62 8.04 4.14
N MET A 52 -10.38 7.50 3.18
CA MET A 52 -9.83 6.85 1.99
C MET A 52 -9.98 7.75 0.76
N VAL A 53 -8.87 8.10 0.13
CA VAL A 53 -8.81 8.76 -1.17
C VAL A 53 -8.37 7.74 -2.22
N ALA A 54 -9.29 7.38 -3.07
CA ALA A 54 -9.07 6.40 -4.13
C ALA A 54 -10.04 6.64 -5.29
N THR A 55 -9.98 5.80 -6.32
CA THR A 55 -10.90 5.86 -7.46
C THR A 55 -11.34 4.46 -7.86
N VAL A 56 -12.64 4.31 -8.10
CA VAL A 56 -13.30 3.10 -8.60
C VAL A 56 -14.04 3.38 -9.90
N GLY A 57 -14.44 2.35 -10.61
CA GLY A 57 -15.37 2.46 -11.74
C GLY A 57 -16.83 2.52 -11.29
N ASN A 58 -17.71 3.06 -12.14
CA ASN A 58 -19.14 2.95 -11.94
C ASN A 58 -19.63 1.55 -12.39
N ASP A 59 -19.29 0.56 -11.57
CA ASP A 59 -19.63 -0.85 -11.81
C ASP A 59 -19.94 -1.59 -10.48
N GLY A 60 -20.32 -2.86 -10.59
CA GLY A 60 -20.67 -3.67 -9.42
C GLY A 60 -19.52 -3.88 -8.43
N PHE A 61 -18.26 -3.78 -8.88
CA PHE A 61 -17.11 -3.86 -7.98
C PHE A 61 -16.86 -2.53 -7.26
N GLY A 62 -17.07 -1.40 -7.94
CA GLY A 62 -17.01 -0.08 -7.31
C GLY A 62 -18.04 0.07 -6.21
N SER A 63 -19.28 -0.38 -6.46
CA SER A 63 -20.35 -0.43 -5.44
C SER A 63 -19.96 -1.32 -4.26
N TYR A 64 -19.48 -2.53 -4.53
CA TYR A 64 -19.00 -3.44 -3.49
C TYR A 64 -17.91 -2.83 -2.60
N ILE A 65 -16.91 -2.18 -3.20
CA ILE A 65 -15.81 -1.51 -2.47
C ILE A 65 -16.38 -0.41 -1.57
N THR A 66 -17.24 0.45 -2.11
CA THR A 66 -17.84 1.57 -1.38
C THR A 66 -18.66 1.07 -0.18
N GLU A 67 -19.49 0.05 -0.37
CA GLU A 67 -20.28 -0.57 0.68
C GLU A 67 -19.41 -1.18 1.78
N ARG A 68 -18.33 -1.90 1.39
CA ARG A 68 -17.43 -2.54 2.35
C ARG A 68 -16.65 -1.53 3.19
N LEU A 69 -16.14 -0.46 2.59
CA LEU A 69 -15.46 0.62 3.31
C LEU A 69 -16.42 1.33 4.27
N SER A 70 -17.59 1.70 3.79
CA SER A 70 -18.63 2.38 4.59
C SER A 70 -19.12 1.51 5.74
N SER A 71 -19.26 0.19 5.55
CA SER A 71 -19.73 -0.74 6.58
C SER A 71 -18.78 -0.85 7.78
N VAL A 72 -17.50 -0.51 7.60
CA VAL A 72 -16.48 -0.46 8.66
C VAL A 72 -16.38 0.95 9.28
N GLY A 73 -17.01 1.96 8.66
CA GLY A 73 -16.96 3.35 9.12
C GLY A 73 -15.81 4.17 8.51
N VAL A 74 -15.14 3.68 7.47
CA VAL A 74 -14.17 4.49 6.72
C VAL A 74 -14.90 5.61 6.00
N ASN A 75 -14.40 6.84 6.10
CA ASN A 75 -14.96 7.96 5.35
C ASN A 75 -14.60 7.80 3.85
N THR A 76 -15.63 7.64 3.02
CA THR A 76 -15.55 7.41 1.57
C THR A 76 -15.91 8.65 0.73
N ASN A 77 -16.10 9.83 1.33
CA ASN A 77 -16.46 11.04 0.60
C ASN A 77 -15.44 11.49 -0.45
N HIS A 78 -14.22 10.95 -0.37
CA HIS A 78 -13.11 11.20 -1.30
C HIS A 78 -12.81 10.00 -2.20
N LEU A 79 -13.73 9.03 -2.24
CA LEU A 79 -13.72 7.94 -3.20
C LEU A 79 -14.37 8.44 -4.51
N ASN A 80 -13.55 8.60 -5.55
CA ASN A 80 -14.03 9.04 -6.86
C ASN A 80 -14.62 7.86 -7.65
N VAL A 81 -15.73 8.08 -8.36
CA VAL A 81 -16.37 7.08 -9.22
C VAL A 81 -16.29 7.55 -10.67
N LEU A 82 -15.70 6.77 -11.54
CA LEU A 82 -15.52 7.11 -12.97
C LEU A 82 -16.40 6.26 -13.86
N GLU A 83 -17.20 6.92 -14.70
CA GLU A 83 -18.10 6.28 -15.68
C GLU A 83 -17.36 5.53 -16.79
N ASN A 84 -16.19 6.02 -17.19
CA ASN A 84 -15.42 5.53 -18.32
C ASN A 84 -14.23 4.64 -17.95
N LYS A 85 -14.18 4.16 -16.71
CA LYS A 85 -13.15 3.27 -16.18
C LYS A 85 -13.78 2.11 -15.43
N SER A 86 -13.21 0.93 -15.59
CA SER A 86 -13.59 -0.21 -14.77
C SER A 86 -12.89 -0.16 -13.42
N THR A 87 -13.50 -0.68 -12.38
CA THR A 87 -12.82 -0.94 -11.11
C THR A 87 -11.67 -1.91 -11.35
N SER A 88 -10.53 -1.62 -10.77
CA SER A 88 -9.33 -2.45 -10.92
C SER A 88 -9.47 -3.77 -10.21
N VAL A 89 -8.95 -4.83 -10.80
CA VAL A 89 -8.97 -6.17 -10.21
C VAL A 89 -7.59 -6.83 -10.33
N ILE A 90 -7.28 -7.71 -9.39
CA ILE A 90 -6.07 -8.54 -9.40
C ILE A 90 -6.48 -10.00 -9.24
N PHE A 91 -5.98 -10.86 -10.12
CA PHE A 91 -6.07 -12.31 -9.95
C PHE A 91 -4.79 -12.79 -9.30
N VAL A 92 -4.91 -13.59 -8.24
CA VAL A 92 -3.80 -14.08 -7.42
C VAL A 92 -3.91 -15.61 -7.32
N SER A 93 -2.82 -16.32 -7.63
CA SER A 93 -2.74 -17.77 -7.37
C SER A 93 -2.30 -18.02 -5.93
N ARG A 94 -2.59 -19.24 -5.44
CA ARG A 94 -2.05 -19.75 -4.16
C ARG A 94 -0.92 -20.75 -4.43
N SER A 95 -0.02 -20.39 -5.36
CA SER A 95 1.19 -21.17 -5.66
C SER A 95 2.11 -21.26 -4.44
N GLU A 96 2.94 -22.30 -4.39
CA GLU A 96 3.99 -22.43 -3.38
C GLU A 96 4.99 -21.26 -3.51
N GLY A 97 5.39 -20.69 -2.39
CA GLY A 97 6.30 -19.52 -2.34
C GLY A 97 5.59 -18.19 -2.56
N THR A 98 6.18 -17.31 -3.39
CA THR A 98 5.56 -16.00 -3.70
C THR A 98 4.40 -16.18 -4.67
N PRO A 99 3.16 -15.79 -4.29
CA PRO A 99 2.01 -15.90 -5.18
C PRO A 99 2.22 -15.15 -6.50
N ASP A 100 1.87 -15.79 -7.61
CA ASP A 100 1.80 -15.10 -8.89
C ASP A 100 0.50 -14.32 -9.00
N PHE A 101 0.54 -13.16 -9.67
CA PHE A 101 -0.64 -12.32 -9.83
C PHE A 101 -0.69 -11.64 -11.19
N ILE A 102 -1.91 -11.37 -11.67
CA ILE A 102 -2.20 -10.62 -12.90
C ILE A 102 -3.02 -9.39 -12.53
N PRO A 103 -2.43 -8.17 -12.64
CA PRO A 103 -3.14 -6.95 -12.32
C PRO A 103 -3.84 -6.36 -13.57
N TYR A 104 -5.16 -6.23 -13.50
CA TYR A 104 -5.96 -5.47 -14.45
C TYR A 104 -6.27 -4.10 -13.86
N ARG A 105 -5.33 -3.17 -14.01
CA ARG A 105 -5.38 -1.83 -13.43
C ARG A 105 -6.05 -0.83 -14.34
N SER A 106 -7.06 -0.13 -13.83
CA SER A 106 -7.83 0.88 -14.55
C SER A 106 -8.12 2.10 -13.66
N ALA A 107 -9.20 2.10 -12.89
CA ALA A 107 -9.62 3.23 -12.08
C ALA A 107 -8.64 3.55 -10.93
N ASP A 108 -8.01 2.56 -10.31
CA ASP A 108 -7.09 2.74 -9.17
C ASP A 108 -5.94 3.70 -9.44
N CYS A 109 -5.55 3.85 -10.71
CA CYS A 109 -4.49 4.77 -11.14
C CYS A 109 -4.97 6.21 -11.32
N CYS A 110 -6.28 6.47 -11.27
CA CYS A 110 -6.92 7.73 -11.60
C CYS A 110 -7.21 8.56 -10.35
N ILE A 111 -6.19 8.83 -9.54
CA ILE A 111 -6.29 9.74 -8.40
C ILE A 111 -5.87 11.13 -8.86
N TYR A 112 -6.73 12.12 -8.62
CA TYR A 112 -6.57 13.50 -9.07
C TYR A 112 -6.43 14.47 -7.89
N GLU A 113 -5.84 15.63 -8.13
CA GLU A 113 -5.53 16.62 -7.09
C GLU A 113 -6.80 17.15 -6.40
N GLU A 114 -7.90 17.24 -7.13
CA GLU A 114 -9.18 17.75 -6.66
C GLU A 114 -9.79 16.90 -5.54
N GLN A 115 -9.38 15.63 -5.44
CA GLN A 115 -9.82 14.74 -4.36
C GLN A 115 -9.17 15.10 -3.00
N ILE A 116 -8.09 15.88 -3.00
CA ILE A 116 -7.28 16.18 -1.81
C ILE A 116 -7.09 17.68 -1.68
N SER A 117 -7.96 18.34 -0.93
CA SER A 117 -7.83 19.77 -0.66
C SER A 117 -6.76 20.07 0.40
N SER A 118 -6.22 21.30 0.39
CA SER A 118 -5.29 21.77 1.43
C SER A 118 -5.93 21.76 2.83
N GLU A 119 -7.26 21.96 2.90
CA GLU A 119 -8.01 21.88 4.16
C GLU A 119 -7.96 20.45 4.75
N ILE A 120 -8.12 19.43 3.93
CA ILE A 120 -8.00 18.03 4.38
C ILE A 120 -6.59 17.76 4.90
N LEU A 121 -5.57 18.22 4.16
CA LEU A 121 -4.17 18.00 4.54
C LEU A 121 -3.84 18.73 5.85
N SER A 122 -4.26 19.98 6.04
CA SER A 122 -4.01 20.74 7.28
C SER A 122 -4.65 20.13 8.53
N ASN A 123 -5.69 19.31 8.35
CA ASN A 123 -6.38 18.59 9.41
C ASN A 123 -5.95 17.11 9.54
N THR A 124 -4.91 16.70 8.80
CA THR A 124 -4.43 15.30 8.76
C THR A 124 -3.17 15.14 9.60
N LYS A 125 -3.13 14.11 10.47
CA LYS A 125 -1.94 13.76 11.23
C LYS A 125 -0.96 12.91 10.43
N ILE A 126 -1.46 11.90 9.70
CA ILE A 126 -0.66 10.96 8.93
C ILE A 126 -1.22 10.87 7.50
N PHE A 127 -0.37 11.12 6.51
CA PHE A 127 -0.63 10.86 5.09
C PHE A 127 0.03 9.53 4.71
N HIS A 128 -0.76 8.52 4.37
CA HIS A 128 -0.29 7.18 4.03
C HIS A 128 -0.51 6.85 2.55
N THR A 129 0.49 6.24 1.92
CA THR A 129 0.42 5.73 0.54
C THR A 129 1.22 4.44 0.36
N THR A 130 1.32 3.96 -0.89
CA THR A 130 2.03 2.72 -1.23
C THR A 130 2.91 2.87 -2.47
N CYS A 131 3.91 2.00 -2.58
CA CYS A 131 4.72 1.90 -3.79
C CYS A 131 3.89 1.42 -5.00
N PHE A 132 2.85 0.64 -4.77
CA PHE A 132 1.88 0.21 -5.79
C PHE A 132 1.15 1.40 -6.40
N ALA A 133 0.57 2.30 -5.58
CA ALA A 133 -0.10 3.51 -6.04
C ALA A 133 0.84 4.43 -6.82
N LEU A 134 2.09 4.55 -6.37
CA LEU A 134 3.13 5.36 -7.02
C LEU A 134 3.65 4.79 -8.35
N SER A 135 3.22 3.61 -8.78
CA SER A 135 3.74 2.97 -10.00
C SER A 135 3.18 3.52 -11.30
N LYS A 136 2.05 4.25 -11.28
CA LYS A 136 1.34 4.69 -12.49
C LYS A 136 0.74 6.09 -12.37
N ASN A 137 0.82 6.87 -13.45
CA ASN A 137 0.15 8.17 -13.55
C ASN A 137 -1.35 8.00 -13.91
N PRO A 138 -2.22 8.97 -13.52
CA PRO A 138 -1.92 10.23 -12.85
C PRO A 138 -1.67 10.11 -11.34
N ALA A 139 -2.05 9.01 -10.67
CA ALA A 139 -1.91 8.82 -9.23
C ALA A 139 -0.50 9.16 -8.73
N GLN A 140 0.56 8.70 -9.41
CA GLN A 140 1.96 9.00 -9.03
C GLN A 140 2.20 10.51 -8.88
N LYS A 141 1.81 11.31 -9.87
CA LYS A 141 2.03 12.76 -9.85
C LYS A 141 1.24 13.43 -8.75
N THR A 142 -0.03 13.06 -8.62
CA THR A 142 -0.93 13.61 -7.61
C THR A 142 -0.41 13.29 -6.20
N ILE A 143 -0.08 12.03 -5.94
CA ILE A 143 0.40 11.59 -4.61
C ILE A 143 1.71 12.30 -4.25
N LEU A 144 2.69 12.38 -5.15
CA LEU A 144 3.95 13.07 -4.87
C LEU A 144 3.75 14.55 -4.57
N LYS A 145 2.90 15.24 -5.34
CA LYS A 145 2.58 16.65 -5.12
C LYS A 145 1.86 16.88 -3.78
N LYS A 146 0.86 16.03 -3.49
CA LYS A 146 0.08 16.13 -2.25
C LYS A 146 0.86 15.68 -1.01
N ALA A 147 1.79 14.76 -1.17
CA ALA A 147 2.72 14.39 -0.10
C ALA A 147 3.69 15.54 0.24
N GLN A 148 4.19 16.27 -0.76
CA GLN A 148 4.97 17.49 -0.51
C GLN A 148 4.14 18.53 0.25
N GLU A 149 2.92 18.82 -0.19
CA GLU A 149 2.01 19.76 0.48
C GLU A 149 1.70 19.32 1.91
N ALA A 150 1.42 18.01 2.12
CA ALA A 150 1.19 17.43 3.44
C ALA A 150 2.42 17.60 4.36
N HIS A 151 3.61 17.34 3.82
CA HIS A 151 4.88 17.52 4.54
C HIS A 151 5.06 18.97 4.99
N ASP A 152 4.85 19.91 4.08
CA ASP A 152 4.99 21.37 4.33
C ASP A 152 3.98 21.88 5.37
N LEU A 153 2.82 21.22 5.46
CA LEU A 153 1.78 21.46 6.48
C LEU A 153 2.03 20.73 7.81
N GLY A 154 3.13 19.95 7.92
CA GLY A 154 3.52 19.26 9.16
C GLY A 154 2.89 17.88 9.37
N CYS A 155 2.20 17.32 8.35
CA CYS A 155 1.73 15.94 8.40
C CYS A 155 2.93 14.98 8.49
N LYS A 156 2.78 13.90 9.25
CA LYS A 156 3.69 12.76 9.16
C LYS A 156 3.35 11.96 7.91
N LEU A 157 4.39 11.53 7.18
CA LEU A 157 4.19 10.69 6.00
C LEU A 157 4.47 9.23 6.31
N SER A 158 3.80 8.33 5.61
CA SER A 158 3.98 6.89 5.72
C SER A 158 3.86 6.24 4.34
N ILE A 159 4.67 5.20 4.09
CA ILE A 159 4.60 4.44 2.85
C ILE A 159 4.82 2.95 3.09
N ASP A 160 3.98 2.12 2.49
CA ASP A 160 4.25 0.69 2.33
C ASP A 160 4.99 0.45 1.01
N LEU A 161 6.22 -0.07 1.11
CA LEU A 161 7.05 -0.40 -0.05
C LEU A 161 6.70 -1.78 -0.62
N ASN A 162 5.45 -2.01 -0.90
CA ASN A 162 4.93 -3.21 -1.53
C ASN A 162 5.34 -3.30 -3.02
N TYR A 163 6.66 -3.35 -3.26
CA TYR A 163 7.21 -3.32 -4.61
C TYR A 163 6.89 -4.60 -5.39
N ALA A 164 6.38 -4.42 -6.59
CA ALA A 164 6.16 -5.51 -7.54
C ALA A 164 6.72 -5.13 -8.93
N LYS A 165 7.71 -5.89 -9.39
CA LYS A 165 8.42 -5.64 -10.66
C LYS A 165 7.47 -5.48 -11.86
N LYS A 166 6.39 -6.27 -11.91
CA LYS A 166 5.37 -6.25 -12.97
C LYS A 166 4.65 -4.90 -13.11
N LEU A 167 4.65 -4.06 -12.06
CA LEU A 167 3.94 -2.77 -12.04
C LEU A 167 4.79 -1.60 -12.55
N TRP A 168 6.09 -1.77 -12.57
CA TRP A 168 7.02 -0.70 -12.90
C TRP A 168 7.68 -0.92 -14.27
N LYS A 169 7.89 0.16 -15.01
CA LYS A 169 8.63 0.10 -16.29
C LYS A 169 10.07 -0.37 -16.12
N SER A 170 10.67 -0.10 -14.96
CA SER A 170 12.00 -0.58 -14.55
C SER A 170 12.21 -0.34 -13.07
N GLN A 171 13.06 -1.15 -12.44
CA GLN A 171 13.52 -0.98 -11.07
C GLN A 171 14.13 0.43 -10.85
N LYS A 172 14.93 0.93 -11.82
CA LYS A 172 15.52 2.29 -11.76
C LYS A 172 14.45 3.38 -11.62
N LYS A 173 13.28 3.24 -12.31
CA LYS A 173 12.16 4.17 -12.14
C LYS A 173 11.53 4.07 -10.77
N ALA A 174 11.34 2.85 -10.24
CA ALA A 174 10.83 2.66 -8.89
C ALA A 174 11.74 3.33 -7.87
N PHE A 175 13.04 3.06 -7.90
CA PHE A 175 14.00 3.71 -7.01
C PHE A 175 13.99 5.23 -7.09
N LYS A 176 13.87 5.80 -8.31
CA LYS A 176 13.78 7.26 -8.46
C LYS A 176 12.57 7.83 -7.73
N VAL A 177 11.40 7.21 -7.88
CA VAL A 177 10.16 7.66 -7.24
C VAL A 177 10.21 7.46 -5.73
N ILE A 178 10.67 6.30 -5.26
CA ILE A 178 10.85 6.01 -3.83
C ILE A 178 11.80 7.04 -3.19
N LYS A 179 12.96 7.30 -3.82
CA LYS A 179 13.92 8.31 -3.32
C LYS A 179 13.31 9.71 -3.28
N THR A 180 12.47 10.08 -4.26
CA THR A 180 11.74 11.35 -4.22
C THR A 180 10.81 11.39 -3.01
N TYR A 181 10.07 10.31 -2.73
CA TYR A 181 9.19 10.27 -1.56
C TYR A 181 9.95 10.27 -0.23
N CYS A 182 11.13 9.64 -0.18
CA CYS A 182 12.01 9.64 1.00
C CYS A 182 12.45 11.06 1.43
N GLN A 183 12.49 12.04 0.50
CA GLN A 183 12.84 13.44 0.84
C GLN A 183 11.83 14.07 1.81
N PHE A 184 10.65 13.52 1.94
CA PHE A 184 9.61 13.97 2.88
C PHE A 184 9.70 13.26 4.24
N ASN A 185 10.78 12.52 4.52
CA ASN A 185 11.00 11.79 5.76
C ASN A 185 9.82 10.93 6.20
N PRO A 186 9.32 9.99 5.36
CA PRO A 186 8.22 9.12 5.73
C PRO A 186 8.64 8.04 6.73
N LEU A 187 7.66 7.53 7.51
CA LEU A 187 7.79 6.19 8.06
C LEU A 187 7.73 5.19 6.89
N ILE A 188 8.78 4.41 6.70
CA ILE A 188 8.82 3.33 5.69
C ILE A 188 8.44 2.00 6.34
N LYS A 189 7.47 1.29 5.75
CA LYS A 189 7.27 -0.14 5.98
C LYS A 189 7.76 -0.90 4.76
N ILE A 190 8.55 -1.94 4.99
CA ILE A 190 9.03 -2.88 3.97
C ILE A 190 9.04 -4.30 4.54
N SER A 191 8.72 -5.32 3.75
CA SER A 191 8.89 -6.72 4.14
C SER A 191 10.21 -7.29 3.63
N GLU A 192 10.66 -8.44 4.18
CA GLU A 192 11.81 -9.19 3.63
C GLU A 192 11.60 -9.51 2.14
N ASP A 193 10.39 -9.88 1.75
CA ASP A 193 10.04 -10.17 0.36
C ASP A 193 10.11 -8.93 -0.54
N ASP A 194 9.60 -7.79 -0.06
CA ASP A 194 9.66 -6.52 -0.81
C ASP A 194 11.11 -6.06 -0.96
N MET A 195 11.92 -6.26 0.08
CA MET A 195 13.35 -6.00 0.05
C MET A 195 14.04 -6.83 -1.04
N LEU A 196 13.82 -8.16 -1.03
CA LEU A 196 14.40 -9.05 -2.03
C LEU A 196 13.99 -8.65 -3.45
N ARG A 197 12.70 -8.33 -3.66
CA ARG A 197 12.18 -7.89 -4.97
C ARG A 197 12.74 -6.54 -5.40
N LEU A 198 12.83 -5.58 -4.46
CA LEU A 198 13.27 -4.21 -4.77
C LEU A 198 14.77 -4.13 -5.06
N PHE A 199 15.59 -4.85 -4.30
CA PHE A 199 17.05 -4.84 -4.45
C PHE A 199 17.60 -5.95 -5.36
N GLU A 200 16.75 -6.92 -5.73
CA GLU A 200 17.09 -8.12 -6.54
C GLU A 200 18.23 -8.95 -5.92
N LYS A 201 18.43 -8.84 -4.61
CA LYS A 201 19.39 -9.60 -3.80
C LYS A 201 18.99 -9.60 -2.33
N GLU A 202 19.38 -10.64 -1.62
CA GLU A 202 19.32 -10.62 -0.17
C GLU A 202 20.34 -9.62 0.39
N LEU A 203 19.90 -8.81 1.34
CA LEU A 203 20.76 -7.85 2.03
C LEU A 203 20.62 -8.06 3.55
N PRO A 204 21.68 -7.85 4.32
CA PRO A 204 21.57 -7.70 5.77
C PRO A 204 20.54 -6.60 6.11
N HIS A 205 19.76 -6.80 7.17
CA HIS A 205 18.73 -5.84 7.58
C HIS A 205 19.34 -4.46 7.86
N GLU A 206 20.54 -4.42 8.42
CA GLU A 206 21.29 -3.21 8.74
C GLU A 206 21.60 -2.38 7.48
N GLU A 207 21.97 -3.02 6.37
CA GLU A 207 22.20 -2.34 5.09
C GLU A 207 20.92 -1.70 4.54
N ILE A 208 19.74 -2.32 4.77
CA ILE A 208 18.45 -1.75 4.40
C ILE A 208 18.13 -0.51 5.22
N PHE A 209 18.34 -0.58 6.53
CA PHE A 209 18.14 0.57 7.42
C PHE A 209 19.07 1.73 7.02
N GLU A 210 20.36 1.46 6.84
CA GLU A 210 21.33 2.44 6.40
C GLU A 210 20.97 3.06 5.05
N PHE A 211 20.55 2.24 4.08
CA PHE A 211 20.10 2.74 2.78
C PHE A 211 19.02 3.81 2.91
N PHE A 212 17.96 3.55 3.68
CA PHE A 212 16.87 4.52 3.86
C PHE A 212 17.26 5.70 4.73
N HIS A 213 18.05 5.48 5.78
CA HIS A 213 18.57 6.57 6.62
C HIS A 213 19.46 7.55 5.82
N HIS A 214 20.25 7.06 4.87
CA HIS A 214 21.02 7.90 3.94
C HIS A 214 20.12 8.67 2.93
N GLN A 215 18.88 8.20 2.68
CA GLN A 215 17.91 8.95 1.87
C GLN A 215 17.13 10.01 2.69
N GLY A 216 17.45 10.22 3.97
CA GLY A 216 16.79 11.19 4.82
C GLY A 216 15.60 10.66 5.63
N VAL A 217 15.41 9.35 5.67
CA VAL A 217 14.32 8.70 6.43
C VAL A 217 14.77 8.41 7.86
N ASP A 218 13.97 8.83 8.84
CA ASP A 218 14.27 8.60 10.26
C ASP A 218 13.76 7.25 10.77
N THR A 219 12.69 6.71 10.20
CA THR A 219 12.04 5.51 10.74
C THR A 219 11.75 4.49 9.65
N VAL A 220 12.27 3.26 9.84
CA VAL A 220 12.06 2.11 8.96
C VAL A 220 11.52 0.94 9.75
N CYS A 221 10.38 0.40 9.34
CA CYS A 221 9.75 -0.79 9.87
C CYS A 221 9.93 -1.95 8.89
N LEU A 222 10.72 -2.95 9.27
CA LEU A 222 10.97 -4.16 8.47
C LEU A 222 10.16 -5.32 9.05
N THR A 223 9.19 -5.84 8.28
CA THR A 223 8.39 -6.99 8.68
C THR A 223 9.02 -8.30 8.21
N LEU A 224 9.05 -9.29 9.11
CA LEU A 224 9.77 -10.56 8.98
C LEU A 224 8.83 -11.78 8.98
N GLY A 225 7.56 -11.59 8.60
CA GLY A 225 6.54 -12.63 8.67
C GLY A 225 6.43 -13.24 10.07
N SER A 226 6.55 -14.57 10.18
CA SER A 226 6.45 -15.28 11.46
C SER A 226 7.57 -14.96 12.46
N LYS A 227 8.65 -14.31 12.01
CA LYS A 227 9.76 -13.88 12.88
C LYS A 227 9.49 -12.52 13.57
N GLY A 228 8.41 -11.82 13.20
CA GLY A 228 8.00 -10.57 13.79
C GLY A 228 8.41 -9.32 13.00
N VAL A 229 8.91 -8.31 13.68
CA VAL A 229 9.22 -7.02 13.09
C VAL A 229 10.45 -6.39 13.72
N LYS A 230 11.22 -5.68 12.90
CA LYS A 230 12.30 -4.79 13.36
C LYS A 230 11.91 -3.34 13.07
N LEU A 231 12.16 -2.46 14.02
CA LEU A 231 12.00 -1.00 13.88
C LEU A 231 13.36 -0.34 14.06
N SER A 232 13.83 0.34 13.03
CA SER A 232 15.03 1.16 13.07
C SER A 232 14.66 2.64 13.10
N GLN A 233 15.18 3.35 14.09
CA GLN A 233 15.16 4.81 14.13
C GLN A 233 16.59 5.33 14.03
N LYS A 234 16.80 6.31 13.17
CA LYS A 234 18.13 6.88 12.93
C LYS A 234 18.78 7.34 14.25
N GLY A 235 19.98 6.82 14.50
CA GLY A 235 20.74 7.15 15.71
C GLY A 235 20.26 6.45 16.99
N LYS A 236 19.36 5.45 16.89
CA LYS A 236 18.91 4.63 18.03
C LYS A 236 19.16 3.15 17.76
N GLU A 237 19.15 2.36 18.83
CA GLU A 237 19.19 0.91 18.71
C GLU A 237 17.95 0.37 18.01
N VAL A 238 18.13 -0.69 17.23
CA VAL A 238 17.05 -1.37 16.52
C VAL A 238 16.18 -2.13 17.54
N ILE A 239 14.88 -1.86 17.51
CA ILE A 239 13.91 -2.59 18.33
C ILE A 239 13.42 -3.78 17.52
N GLN A 240 13.43 -4.96 18.12
CA GLN A 240 12.85 -6.16 17.53
C GLN A 240 11.71 -6.68 18.41
N MET A 241 10.58 -7.00 17.76
CA MET A 241 9.42 -7.60 18.43
C MET A 241 9.05 -8.92 17.73
N PRO A 242 8.75 -9.98 18.49
CA PRO A 242 8.31 -11.25 17.91
C PRO A 242 6.92 -11.11 17.30
N ALA A 243 6.59 -11.99 16.37
CA ALA A 243 5.22 -12.13 15.90
C ALA A 243 4.30 -12.71 16.98
N ILE A 244 3.04 -12.34 16.92
CA ILE A 244 2.00 -13.01 17.72
C ILE A 244 1.86 -14.43 17.21
N LYS A 245 1.90 -15.41 18.11
CA LYS A 245 1.66 -16.81 17.74
C LYS A 245 0.19 -16.99 17.34
N ILE A 246 -0.02 -17.57 16.16
CA ILE A 246 -1.32 -17.93 15.64
C ILE A 246 -1.34 -19.42 15.33
N ASP A 247 -2.46 -20.10 15.61
CA ASP A 247 -2.57 -21.55 15.44
C ASP A 247 -2.64 -21.95 13.96
N LYS A 248 -3.23 -21.10 13.12
CA LYS A 248 -3.40 -21.35 11.69
C LYS A 248 -3.35 -20.06 10.88
N VAL A 249 -2.48 -20.03 9.88
CA VAL A 249 -2.48 -18.99 8.85
C VAL A 249 -3.53 -19.36 7.80
N MET A 250 -4.55 -18.54 7.63
CA MET A 250 -5.59 -18.74 6.61
C MET A 250 -5.21 -18.05 5.30
N ASP A 251 -4.62 -16.87 5.41
CA ASP A 251 -4.19 -16.03 4.30
C ASP A 251 -3.12 -15.04 4.79
N SER A 252 -2.19 -14.68 3.92
CA SER A 252 -1.11 -13.71 4.20
C SER A 252 -1.21 -12.43 3.37
N THR A 253 -2.30 -12.21 2.66
CA THR A 253 -2.47 -11.07 1.73
C THR A 253 -3.00 -9.79 2.37
N GLY A 254 -3.22 -9.74 3.69
CA GLY A 254 -3.54 -8.48 4.36
C GLY A 254 -4.50 -8.54 5.51
#